data_46056cafdf04c53f12f8f3f465f5248e
#
_entry.id   46056cafdf04c53f12f8f3f465f5248e
#
_cell.length_a   1.000
_cell.length_b   1.000
_cell.length_c   1.000
_cell.angle_alpha   90.00
_cell.angle_beta   90.00
_cell.angle_gamma   90.00
#
_symmetry.space_group_name_H-M   'P 1'
#
loop_
_entity.id
_entity.type
_entity.pdbx_description
1 polymer ?
#
loop_
_entity_poly.entity_id
_entity_poly.type
_entity_poly.pdbx_seq_one_letter_code
_entity_poly.pdbx_strand_id
1 'polypeptide(L)'
;MADENTDELENSLEVVTTEKTLPEERPEVDHSKLYVWIADAGNDRIQKFDGNGTLLKHFGSSGGSRPPYIPGEFKTPSGVAVDLEGYIWVVDTGCHRIQKFDPEGDFFLEVGTEGWGQEKFYMPEEIVAEPTGTILVADTSNHCVKRYDDDGEFILSFGYAGDFDGFMKFPVGLALDREGNIYVADRDNQRIQIFNEDGQFLSKFGEYGFEPGKLNFPAGIAVRRDG
;
A
#
# COMPACT_ATOMS: atom_id res chain seq x y z
N MET A 1 -51.83 22.09 -57.40
CA MET A 1 -50.88 23.15 -57.13
C MET A 1 -50.59 23.05 -55.67
N ALA A 2 -49.67 22.28 -55.34
CA ALA A 2 -49.20 22.04 -53.97
C ALA A 2 -47.71 22.47 -53.94
N ASP A 3 -47.34 23.33 -53.03
CA ASP A 3 -45.97 23.61 -52.71
C ASP A 3 -45.64 22.87 -51.43
N GLU A 4 -44.76 21.91 -51.57
CA GLU A 4 -44.13 21.21 -50.43
C GLU A 4 -42.90 22.01 -50.02
N ASN A 5 -42.91 22.50 -48.80
CA ASN A 5 -41.75 23.13 -48.15
C ASN A 5 -41.19 22.13 -47.13
N THR A 6 -40.14 21.43 -47.51
CA THR A 6 -39.38 20.59 -46.60
C THR A 6 -38.29 21.41 -45.97
N ASP A 7 -38.49 21.89 -44.76
CA ASP A 7 -37.44 22.44 -43.89
C ASP A 7 -36.52 21.33 -43.37
N GLU A 8 -35.32 21.23 -43.92
CA GLU A 8 -34.22 20.46 -43.38
C GLU A 8 -33.67 21.11 -42.11
N LEU A 9 -33.98 20.53 -40.99
CA LEU A 9 -33.31 20.85 -39.73
C LEU A 9 -31.91 20.20 -39.72
N GLU A 10 -30.91 20.94 -40.16
CA GLU A 10 -29.51 20.60 -39.89
C GLU A 10 -29.25 20.75 -38.37
N ASN A 11 -29.16 19.62 -37.73
CA ASN A 11 -28.78 19.51 -36.33
C ASN A 11 -27.24 19.53 -36.24
N SER A 12 -26.63 20.72 -36.19
CA SER A 12 -25.21 20.89 -35.97
C SER A 12 -24.88 20.54 -34.50
N LEU A 13 -24.39 19.30 -34.30
CA LEU A 13 -23.74 18.93 -33.07
C LEU A 13 -22.42 19.68 -32.95
N GLU A 14 -22.40 20.78 -32.22
CA GLU A 14 -21.15 21.38 -31.74
C GLU A 14 -20.50 20.43 -30.74
N VAL A 15 -19.46 19.74 -31.18
CA VAL A 15 -18.56 19.01 -30.30
C VAL A 15 -17.71 20.03 -29.56
N VAL A 16 -18.14 20.42 -28.35
CA VAL A 16 -17.31 21.22 -27.46
C VAL A 16 -16.18 20.34 -26.94
N THR A 17 -15.08 20.31 -27.64
CA THR A 17 -13.82 19.77 -27.12
C THR A 17 -13.26 20.76 -26.11
N THR A 18 -13.59 20.58 -24.84
CA THR A 18 -12.81 21.22 -23.78
C THR A 18 -11.45 20.56 -23.73
N GLU A 19 -10.49 21.06 -24.49
CA GLU A 19 -9.09 20.77 -24.23
C GLU A 19 -8.78 21.22 -22.81
N LYS A 20 -8.65 20.28 -21.92
CA LYS A 20 -8.16 20.52 -20.57
C LYS A 20 -6.68 20.83 -20.71
N THR A 21 -6.33 22.09 -20.94
CA THR A 21 -4.94 22.53 -20.90
C THR A 21 -4.36 22.17 -19.54
N LEU A 22 -3.45 21.21 -19.54
CA LEU A 22 -2.62 20.94 -18.36
C LEU A 22 -1.90 22.26 -18.04
N PRO A 23 -1.75 22.63 -16.76
CA PRO A 23 -0.97 23.82 -16.40
C PRO A 23 0.42 23.67 -17.02
N GLU A 24 0.86 24.71 -17.75
CA GLU A 24 2.08 24.71 -18.56
C GLU A 24 3.37 24.54 -17.74
N GLU A 25 3.32 24.72 -16.43
CA GLU A 25 4.46 24.52 -15.53
C GLU A 25 4.02 23.70 -14.31
N ARG A 26 4.53 22.47 -14.23
CA ARG A 26 4.55 21.78 -12.95
C ARG A 26 5.54 22.52 -12.05
N PRO A 27 5.20 22.81 -10.77
CA PRO A 27 6.17 23.38 -9.85
C PRO A 27 7.43 22.51 -9.85
N GLU A 28 8.58 23.14 -10.01
CA GLU A 28 9.87 22.45 -9.99
C GLU A 28 10.03 21.77 -8.63
N VAL A 29 10.01 20.45 -8.63
CA VAL A 29 10.18 19.67 -7.40
C VAL A 29 11.66 19.60 -7.10
N ASP A 30 12.05 20.11 -5.93
CA ASP A 30 13.42 19.95 -5.43
C ASP A 30 13.68 18.47 -5.09
N HIS A 31 14.15 17.73 -6.06
CA HIS A 31 14.42 16.29 -5.93
C HIS A 31 15.48 15.98 -4.88
N SER A 32 16.30 16.94 -4.46
CA SER A 32 17.30 16.74 -3.41
C SER A 32 16.68 16.55 -2.01
N LYS A 33 15.40 16.97 -1.85
CA LYS A 33 14.63 16.84 -0.60
C LYS A 33 13.70 15.65 -0.59
N LEU A 34 13.62 14.90 -1.68
CA LEU A 34 12.84 13.67 -1.75
C LEU A 34 13.72 12.48 -1.37
N TYR A 35 13.18 11.60 -0.58
CA TYR A 35 13.84 10.34 -0.23
C TYR A 35 12.98 9.16 -0.65
N VAL A 36 13.62 8.15 -1.24
CA VAL A 36 12.99 6.90 -1.64
C VAL A 36 13.60 5.77 -0.81
N TRP A 37 12.76 5.08 -0.08
CA TRP A 37 13.15 3.89 0.67
C TRP A 37 12.74 2.65 -0.09
N ILE A 38 13.61 1.65 -0.17
CA ILE A 38 13.41 0.42 -0.94
C ILE A 38 13.75 -0.78 -0.07
N ALA A 39 12.81 -1.71 0.03
CA ALA A 39 13.07 -3.05 0.53
C ALA A 39 13.71 -3.88 -0.60
N ASP A 40 15.01 -4.10 -0.49
CA ASP A 40 15.82 -4.89 -1.44
C ASP A 40 15.81 -6.36 -1.00
N ALA A 41 14.67 -7.01 -1.24
CA ALA A 41 14.34 -8.33 -0.72
C ALA A 41 15.36 -9.42 -1.07
N GLY A 42 15.91 -9.37 -2.29
CA GLY A 42 16.89 -10.35 -2.74
C GLY A 42 18.28 -10.21 -2.09
N ASN A 43 18.54 -9.07 -1.46
CA ASN A 43 19.79 -8.76 -0.77
C ASN A 43 19.60 -8.58 0.75
N ASP A 44 18.41 -8.87 1.28
CA ASP A 44 18.06 -8.81 2.70
C ASP A 44 18.46 -7.47 3.36
N ARG A 45 18.14 -6.35 2.71
CA ARG A 45 18.50 -5.01 3.17
C ARG A 45 17.47 -3.95 2.81
N ILE A 46 17.59 -2.79 3.45
CA ILE A 46 16.85 -1.57 3.12
C ILE A 46 17.82 -0.54 2.55
N GLN A 47 17.38 0.18 1.51
CA GLN A 47 18.17 1.21 0.87
C GLN A 47 17.40 2.53 0.81
N LYS A 48 18.12 3.64 1.04
CA LYS A 48 17.63 5.02 0.91
C LYS A 48 18.32 5.71 -0.25
N PHE A 49 17.53 6.29 -1.13
CA PHE A 49 18.02 7.10 -2.25
C PHE A 49 17.48 8.53 -2.14
N ASP A 50 18.17 9.48 -2.75
CA ASP A 50 17.61 10.80 -3.03
C ASP A 50 16.65 10.74 -4.25
N GLY A 51 15.94 11.84 -4.53
CA GLY A 51 15.02 11.92 -5.67
C GLY A 51 15.71 11.86 -7.04
N ASN A 52 17.04 11.91 -7.11
CA ASN A 52 17.83 11.74 -8.32
C ASN A 52 18.34 10.30 -8.50
N GLY A 53 18.03 9.40 -7.55
CA GLY A 53 18.47 8.03 -7.56
C GLY A 53 19.88 7.79 -7.01
N THR A 54 20.47 8.77 -6.30
CA THR A 54 21.76 8.60 -5.63
C THR A 54 21.56 7.83 -4.33
N LEU A 55 22.31 6.74 -4.15
CA LEU A 55 22.29 5.99 -2.89
C LEU A 55 22.83 6.85 -1.76
N LEU A 56 22.02 7.07 -0.73
CA LEU A 56 22.40 7.83 0.46
C LEU A 56 22.79 6.93 1.62
N LYS A 57 22.06 5.82 1.80
CA LYS A 57 22.27 4.89 2.93
C LYS A 57 21.72 3.51 2.61
N HIS A 58 22.26 2.51 3.26
CA HIS A 58 21.64 1.19 3.36
C HIS A 58 21.91 0.59 4.74
N PHE A 59 21.04 -0.30 5.19
CA PHE A 59 21.20 -1.07 6.42
C PHE A 59 20.51 -2.42 6.30
N GLY A 60 20.82 -3.33 7.20
CA GLY A 60 20.36 -4.69 7.19
C GLY A 60 21.36 -5.68 6.59
N SER A 61 21.22 -6.90 6.97
CA SER A 61 22.01 -8.04 6.50
C SER A 61 21.15 -9.32 6.53
N SER A 62 21.56 -10.32 5.79
CA SER A 62 20.86 -11.62 5.76
C SER A 62 20.73 -12.24 7.14
N GLY A 63 19.49 -12.42 7.56
CA GLY A 63 19.13 -13.05 8.83
C GLY A 63 18.98 -14.56 8.74
N GLY A 64 18.92 -15.19 9.93
CA GLY A 64 18.67 -16.62 10.06
C GLY A 64 17.27 -17.01 9.58
N SER A 65 17.12 -18.26 9.13
CA SER A 65 15.83 -18.81 8.71
C SER A 65 14.96 -19.32 9.86
N ARG A 66 15.42 -19.22 11.10
CA ARG A 66 14.74 -19.71 12.31
C ARG A 66 15.08 -18.85 13.51
N PRO A 67 14.13 -18.69 14.45
CA PRO A 67 14.38 -18.00 15.71
C PRO A 67 15.54 -18.62 16.53
N PRO A 68 16.22 -17.80 17.37
CA PRO A 68 15.98 -16.39 17.59
C PRO A 68 16.48 -15.53 16.41
N TYR A 69 15.67 -14.56 15.97
CA TYR A 69 16.07 -13.61 14.95
C TYR A 69 16.87 -12.47 15.58
N ILE A 70 17.86 -11.98 14.86
CA ILE A 70 18.70 -10.87 15.33
C ILE A 70 18.05 -9.54 14.88
N PRO A 71 17.88 -8.55 15.78
CA PRO A 71 17.44 -7.22 15.39
C PRO A 71 18.36 -6.61 14.32
N GLY A 72 17.75 -5.97 13.31
CA GLY A 72 18.48 -5.39 12.18
C GLY A 72 18.91 -6.36 11.09
N GLU A 73 18.74 -7.67 11.29
CA GLU A 73 18.84 -8.65 10.21
C GLU A 73 17.46 -8.85 9.56
N PHE A 74 17.46 -9.16 8.26
CA PHE A 74 16.23 -9.39 7.48
C PHE A 74 16.27 -10.72 6.76
N LYS A 75 15.07 -11.21 6.42
CA LYS A 75 14.88 -12.26 5.45
C LYS A 75 13.74 -11.90 4.50
N THR A 76 14.11 -11.65 3.25
CA THR A 76 13.16 -11.23 2.21
C THR A 76 12.24 -10.09 2.67
N PRO A 77 12.79 -8.94 3.11
CA PRO A 77 11.96 -7.79 3.48
C PRO A 77 11.13 -7.35 2.27
N SER A 78 9.83 -7.06 2.46
CA SER A 78 8.93 -6.73 1.36
C SER A 78 8.39 -5.31 1.42
N GLY A 79 7.78 -4.91 2.52
CA GLY A 79 7.19 -3.59 2.71
C GLY A 79 8.09 -2.64 3.50
N VAL A 80 8.06 -1.37 3.15
CA VAL A 80 8.73 -0.30 3.91
C VAL A 80 7.86 0.95 3.94
N ALA A 81 7.64 1.50 5.13
CA ALA A 81 6.95 2.77 5.34
C ALA A 81 7.79 3.70 6.21
N VAL A 82 7.55 5.00 6.05
CA VAL A 82 8.16 6.02 6.91
C VAL A 82 7.02 6.77 7.58
N ASP A 83 7.05 6.84 8.91
CA ASP A 83 6.06 7.58 9.67
C ASP A 83 6.34 9.09 9.70
N LEU A 84 5.47 9.87 10.33
CA LEU A 84 5.58 11.32 10.37
C LEU A 84 6.81 11.83 11.16
N GLU A 85 7.34 11.01 12.05
CA GLU A 85 8.52 11.32 12.88
C GLU A 85 9.81 10.92 12.18
N GLY A 86 9.70 10.21 11.04
CA GLY A 86 10.82 9.77 10.22
C GLY A 86 11.36 8.39 10.57
N TYR A 87 10.71 7.65 11.48
CA TYR A 87 11.06 6.25 11.73
C TYR A 87 10.70 5.39 10.53
N ILE A 88 11.51 4.37 10.31
CA ILE A 88 11.38 3.45 9.20
C ILE A 88 10.81 2.12 9.70
N TRP A 89 9.63 1.77 9.21
CA TRP A 89 9.00 0.50 9.49
C TRP A 89 9.23 -0.46 8.33
N VAL A 90 9.66 -1.68 8.64
CA VAL A 90 10.04 -2.70 7.65
C VAL A 90 9.28 -3.98 7.92
N VAL A 91 8.62 -4.53 6.89
CA VAL A 91 8.07 -5.87 6.92
C VAL A 91 9.18 -6.88 6.62
N ASP A 92 9.57 -7.64 7.61
CA ASP A 92 10.53 -8.73 7.50
C ASP A 92 9.78 -10.05 7.27
N THR A 93 9.30 -10.22 6.02
CA THR A 93 8.37 -11.27 5.61
C THR A 93 8.83 -12.66 5.99
N GLY A 94 10.08 -12.98 5.70
CA GLY A 94 10.62 -14.30 5.95
C GLY A 94 10.92 -14.62 7.41
N CYS A 95 10.90 -13.59 8.28
CA CYS A 95 10.99 -13.73 9.74
C CYS A 95 9.65 -13.53 10.45
N HIS A 96 8.57 -13.31 9.70
CA HIS A 96 7.20 -13.16 10.25
C HIS A 96 7.09 -12.05 11.31
N ARG A 97 7.74 -10.90 11.07
CA ARG A 97 7.77 -9.75 11.97
C ARG A 97 7.80 -8.44 11.20
N ILE A 98 7.59 -7.35 11.93
CA ILE A 98 7.93 -6.00 11.49
C ILE A 98 9.01 -5.45 12.39
N GLN A 99 9.88 -4.60 11.87
CA GLN A 99 10.93 -3.93 12.63
C GLN A 99 10.84 -2.42 12.41
N LYS A 100 11.02 -1.63 13.48
CA LYS A 100 11.11 -0.17 13.46
C LYS A 100 12.57 0.25 13.65
N PHE A 101 12.98 1.22 12.85
CA PHE A 101 14.32 1.83 12.90
C PHE A 101 14.18 3.34 13.03
N ASP A 102 15.14 3.97 13.67
CA ASP A 102 15.21 5.41 13.70
C ASP A 102 15.59 6.00 12.32
N PRO A 103 15.53 7.34 12.11
CA PRO A 103 15.90 7.97 10.84
C PRO A 103 17.34 7.69 10.38
N GLU A 104 18.21 7.32 11.32
CA GLU A 104 19.60 6.92 11.09
C GLU A 104 19.71 5.43 10.71
N GLY A 105 18.63 4.65 10.80
CA GLY A 105 18.57 3.22 10.47
C GLY A 105 19.12 2.33 11.56
N ASP A 106 19.20 2.84 12.79
CA ASP A 106 19.50 2.04 13.96
C ASP A 106 18.23 1.38 14.48
N PHE A 107 18.33 0.12 14.89
CA PHE A 107 17.19 -0.67 15.35
C PHE A 107 16.53 -0.03 16.59
N PHE A 108 15.21 0.09 16.57
CA PHE A 108 14.41 0.66 17.65
C PHE A 108 13.57 -0.39 18.38
N LEU A 109 12.67 -1.07 17.65
CA LEU A 109 11.81 -2.15 18.20
C LEU A 109 11.44 -3.18 17.11
N GLU A 110 10.91 -4.30 17.55
CA GLU A 110 10.28 -5.29 16.68
C GLU A 110 8.94 -5.74 17.23
N VAL A 111 8.04 -6.11 16.31
CA VAL A 111 6.71 -6.66 16.64
C VAL A 111 6.50 -7.93 15.84
N GLY A 112 6.03 -8.95 16.52
CA GLY A 112 5.54 -10.15 15.87
C GLY A 112 6.48 -11.34 15.94
N THR A 113 5.85 -12.49 15.85
CA THR A 113 6.48 -13.81 15.70
C THR A 113 5.60 -14.64 14.78
N GLU A 114 6.13 -15.73 14.23
CA GLU A 114 5.37 -16.63 13.37
C GLU A 114 4.10 -17.16 14.05
N GLY A 115 2.97 -17.10 13.35
CA GLY A 115 1.72 -17.74 13.75
C GLY A 115 0.47 -16.90 13.60
N TRP A 116 -0.57 -17.29 14.36
CA TRP A 116 -1.91 -16.69 14.38
C TRP A 116 -2.11 -15.92 15.69
N GLY A 117 -2.84 -14.81 15.63
CA GLY A 117 -3.15 -13.99 16.80
C GLY A 117 -2.70 -12.54 16.67
N GLN A 118 -2.94 -11.74 17.70
CA GLN A 118 -2.76 -10.29 17.67
C GLN A 118 -1.30 -9.87 17.45
N GLU A 119 -0.38 -10.48 18.16
CA GLU A 119 1.06 -10.19 18.14
C GLU A 119 1.84 -11.17 17.26
N LYS A 120 1.20 -11.82 16.29
CA LYS A 120 1.80 -12.81 15.41
C LYS A 120 1.52 -12.49 13.96
N PHE A 121 2.45 -12.82 13.09
CA PHE A 121 2.31 -12.69 11.65
C PHE A 121 2.54 -14.01 10.95
N TYR A 122 1.97 -14.15 9.75
CA TYR A 122 2.33 -15.23 8.86
C TYR A 122 2.51 -14.69 7.44
N MET A 123 3.78 -14.57 7.04
CA MET A 123 4.18 -13.98 5.75
C MET A 123 3.50 -12.61 5.51
N PRO A 124 3.70 -11.60 6.38
CA PRO A 124 3.22 -10.25 6.11
C PRO A 124 3.94 -9.68 4.88
N GLU A 125 3.27 -8.86 4.05
CA GLU A 125 3.88 -8.37 2.81
C GLU A 125 3.93 -6.85 2.68
N GLU A 126 2.95 -6.11 3.19
CA GLU A 126 2.87 -4.66 3.00
C GLU A 126 2.65 -3.93 4.32
N ILE A 127 3.13 -2.70 4.39
CA ILE A 127 2.97 -1.80 5.52
C ILE A 127 2.74 -0.37 5.03
N VAL A 128 1.82 0.33 5.65
CA VAL A 128 1.61 1.77 5.42
C VAL A 128 1.55 2.51 6.75
N ALA A 129 2.18 3.67 6.80
CA ALA A 129 2.08 4.58 7.94
C ALA A 129 0.88 5.52 7.74
N GLU A 130 0.07 5.65 8.78
CA GLU A 130 -1.10 6.51 8.80
C GLU A 130 -0.74 7.92 9.34
N PRO A 131 -1.45 8.97 8.90
CA PRO A 131 -1.24 10.32 9.43
C PRO A 131 -1.53 10.47 10.93
N THR A 132 -2.17 9.48 11.54
CA THR A 132 -2.47 9.43 12.97
C THR A 132 -1.32 8.93 13.83
N GLY A 133 -0.20 8.48 13.22
CA GLY A 133 0.95 7.90 13.90
C GLY A 133 0.87 6.38 14.04
N THR A 134 -0.19 5.75 13.53
CA THR A 134 -0.36 4.29 13.53
C THR A 134 0.17 3.67 12.24
N ILE A 135 0.31 2.36 12.20
CA ILE A 135 0.69 1.59 11.02
C ILE A 135 -0.33 0.49 10.72
N LEU A 136 -0.53 0.23 9.43
CA LEU A 136 -1.31 -0.90 8.94
C LEU A 136 -0.39 -1.91 8.27
N VAL A 137 -0.58 -3.18 8.56
CA VAL A 137 0.19 -4.31 8.02
C VAL A 137 -0.73 -5.30 7.36
N ALA A 138 -0.47 -5.64 6.11
CA ALA A 138 -1.13 -6.77 5.44
C ALA A 138 -0.50 -8.07 5.94
N ASP A 139 -1.20 -8.76 6.82
CA ASP A 139 -0.80 -10.08 7.33
C ASP A 139 -1.31 -11.16 6.38
N THR A 140 -0.62 -11.27 5.25
CA THR A 140 -1.07 -11.90 4.01
C THR A 140 -1.56 -13.32 4.21
N SER A 141 -0.77 -14.17 4.83
CA SER A 141 -1.17 -15.58 5.02
C SER A 141 -2.10 -15.80 6.20
N ASN A 142 -2.34 -14.78 7.02
CA ASN A 142 -3.40 -14.76 8.02
C ASN A 142 -4.70 -14.14 7.48
N HIS A 143 -4.72 -13.69 6.21
CA HIS A 143 -5.90 -13.18 5.51
C HIS A 143 -6.55 -11.97 6.17
N CYS A 144 -5.77 -11.10 6.79
CA CYS A 144 -6.25 -9.92 7.50
C CYS A 144 -5.29 -8.73 7.36
N VAL A 145 -5.77 -7.57 7.77
CA VAL A 145 -4.95 -6.37 7.98
C VAL A 145 -4.93 -6.11 9.48
N LYS A 146 -3.79 -5.70 10.00
CA LYS A 146 -3.58 -5.39 11.42
C LYS A 146 -3.10 -3.95 11.58
N ARG A 147 -3.59 -3.29 12.62
CA ARG A 147 -3.15 -1.93 13.01
C ARG A 147 -2.41 -1.98 14.35
N TYR A 148 -1.32 -1.25 14.41
CA TYR A 148 -0.50 -1.05 15.60
C TYR A 148 -0.25 0.44 15.80
N ASP A 149 0.03 0.84 17.04
CA ASP A 149 0.51 2.19 17.32
C ASP A 149 2.03 2.32 17.06
N ASP A 150 2.58 3.49 17.35
CA ASP A 150 3.99 3.82 17.14
C ASP A 150 4.95 3.13 18.12
N ASP A 151 4.44 2.61 19.24
CA ASP A 151 5.16 1.75 20.19
C ASP A 151 5.09 0.26 19.84
N GLY A 152 4.33 -0.09 18.78
CA GLY A 152 4.15 -1.47 18.33
C GLY A 152 3.06 -2.24 19.08
N GLU A 153 2.22 -1.55 19.84
CA GLU A 153 1.09 -2.18 20.55
C GLU A 153 -0.08 -2.41 19.58
N PHE A 154 -0.71 -3.59 19.69
CA PHE A 154 -1.82 -3.99 18.84
C PHE A 154 -3.08 -3.15 19.13
N ILE A 155 -3.68 -2.59 18.07
CA ILE A 155 -4.93 -1.82 18.18
C ILE A 155 -6.12 -2.65 17.71
N LEU A 156 -6.10 -3.12 16.46
CA LEU A 156 -7.20 -3.90 15.87
C LEU A 156 -6.73 -4.76 14.70
N SER A 157 -7.58 -5.70 14.31
CA SER A 157 -7.46 -6.40 13.03
C SER A 157 -8.82 -6.53 12.37
N PHE A 158 -8.81 -6.56 11.03
CA PHE A 158 -10.01 -6.78 10.24
C PHE A 158 -9.70 -7.68 9.03
N GLY A 159 -10.76 -8.30 8.50
CA GLY A 159 -10.60 -9.34 7.50
C GLY A 159 -10.47 -10.73 8.11
N TYR A 160 -10.97 -11.71 7.37
CA TYR A 160 -10.91 -13.14 7.67
C TYR A 160 -10.78 -13.91 6.37
N ALA A 161 -10.27 -15.13 6.41
CA ALA A 161 -10.17 -15.99 5.23
C ALA A 161 -11.54 -16.22 4.57
N GLY A 162 -11.72 -15.78 3.31
CA GLY A 162 -12.97 -15.97 2.59
C GLY A 162 -13.14 -15.02 1.41
N ASP A 163 -14.31 -15.10 0.76
CA ASP A 163 -14.68 -14.34 -0.43
C ASP A 163 -15.88 -13.40 -0.24
N PHE A 164 -16.53 -13.42 0.93
CA PHE A 164 -17.58 -12.46 1.27
C PHE A 164 -17.02 -11.04 1.45
N ASP A 165 -17.90 -10.05 1.50
CA ASP A 165 -17.53 -8.67 1.76
C ASP A 165 -16.90 -8.54 3.15
N GLY A 166 -15.75 -7.86 3.23
CA GLY A 166 -14.96 -7.78 4.45
C GLY A 166 -14.05 -8.99 4.72
N PHE A 167 -14.21 -10.11 3.99
CA PHE A 167 -13.31 -11.26 4.04
C PHE A 167 -12.23 -11.13 2.96
N MET A 168 -11.07 -11.74 3.14
CA MET A 168 -9.93 -11.60 2.24
C MET A 168 -9.27 -12.94 1.93
N LYS A 169 -8.59 -13.00 0.80
CA LYS A 169 -7.68 -14.09 0.45
C LYS A 169 -6.33 -13.54 0.04
N PHE A 170 -5.34 -13.71 0.89
CA PHE A 170 -3.98 -13.21 0.68
C PHE A 170 -3.95 -11.71 0.32
N PRO A 171 -4.40 -10.80 1.22
CA PRO A 171 -4.26 -9.36 1.01
C PRO A 171 -2.78 -9.01 0.94
N VAL A 172 -2.38 -8.19 -0.04
CA VAL A 172 -0.97 -7.86 -0.28
C VAL A 172 -0.69 -6.37 -0.34
N GLY A 173 -1.49 -5.57 -1.04
CA GLY A 173 -1.26 -4.14 -1.18
C GLY A 173 -2.18 -3.33 -0.29
N LEU A 174 -1.66 -2.25 0.28
CA LEU A 174 -2.38 -1.29 1.11
C LEU A 174 -2.19 0.13 0.59
N ALA A 175 -3.24 0.93 0.62
CA ALA A 175 -3.14 2.38 0.40
C ALA A 175 -4.22 3.11 1.20
N LEU A 176 -4.00 4.40 1.42
CA LEU A 176 -4.90 5.27 2.18
C LEU A 176 -5.33 6.46 1.32
N ASP A 177 -6.59 6.86 1.40
CA ASP A 177 -7.04 8.15 0.90
C ASP A 177 -6.90 9.25 1.97
N ARG A 178 -7.41 10.46 1.68
CA ARG A 178 -7.35 11.60 2.61
C ARG A 178 -8.33 11.50 3.77
N GLU A 179 -9.40 10.78 3.56
CA GLU A 179 -10.44 10.51 4.55
C GLU A 179 -10.06 9.41 5.52
N GLY A 180 -8.90 8.75 5.31
CA GLY A 180 -8.43 7.63 6.11
C GLY A 180 -9.04 6.29 5.71
N ASN A 181 -9.73 6.21 4.56
CA ASN A 181 -10.21 4.93 4.06
C ASN A 181 -9.03 4.06 3.59
N ILE A 182 -9.14 2.78 3.90
CA ILE A 182 -8.11 1.79 3.66
C ILE A 182 -8.48 0.97 2.43
N TYR A 183 -7.63 1.05 1.41
CA TYR A 183 -7.75 0.27 0.17
C TYR A 183 -6.87 -0.96 0.27
N VAL A 184 -7.46 -2.13 0.07
CA VAL A 184 -6.77 -3.42 0.21
C VAL A 184 -6.81 -4.18 -1.10
N ALA A 185 -5.66 -4.56 -1.63
CA ALA A 185 -5.57 -5.49 -2.75
C ALA A 185 -5.80 -6.92 -2.23
N ASP A 186 -7.03 -7.39 -2.36
CA ASP A 186 -7.49 -8.73 -1.97
C ASP A 186 -7.14 -9.70 -3.12
N ARG A 187 -5.84 -10.08 -3.14
CA ARG A 187 -5.14 -10.66 -4.29
C ARG A 187 -5.86 -11.85 -4.89
N ASP A 188 -6.11 -12.88 -4.09
CA ASP A 188 -6.66 -14.16 -4.60
C ASP A 188 -8.18 -14.12 -4.80
N ASN A 189 -8.86 -13.05 -4.32
CA ASN A 189 -10.26 -12.73 -4.68
C ASN A 189 -10.37 -11.80 -5.90
N GLN A 190 -9.25 -11.38 -6.50
CA GLN A 190 -9.19 -10.59 -7.73
C GLN A 190 -9.96 -9.26 -7.64
N ARG A 191 -9.90 -8.59 -6.48
CA ARG A 191 -10.64 -7.36 -6.20
C ARG A 191 -9.84 -6.40 -5.33
N ILE A 192 -10.31 -5.16 -5.28
CA ILE A 192 -9.91 -4.18 -4.27
C ILE A 192 -11.09 -4.02 -3.32
N GLN A 193 -10.85 -4.05 -2.03
CA GLN A 193 -11.82 -3.71 -1.00
C GLN A 193 -11.45 -2.40 -0.32
N ILE A 194 -12.47 -1.65 0.09
CA ILE A 194 -12.33 -0.36 0.77
C ILE A 194 -12.96 -0.49 2.15
N PHE A 195 -12.22 -0.09 3.17
CA PHE A 195 -12.63 -0.10 4.58
C PHE A 195 -12.51 1.30 5.16
N ASN A 196 -13.30 1.61 6.18
CA ASN A 196 -13.09 2.83 6.96
C ASN A 196 -11.92 2.64 7.96
N GLU A 197 -11.63 3.70 8.72
CA GLU A 197 -10.59 3.69 9.77
C GLU A 197 -10.78 2.63 10.85
N ASP A 198 -12.03 2.21 11.12
CA ASP A 198 -12.34 1.14 12.07
C ASP A 198 -12.23 -0.28 11.47
N GLY A 199 -11.82 -0.42 10.21
CA GLY A 199 -11.75 -1.69 9.50
C GLY A 199 -13.12 -2.25 9.09
N GLN A 200 -14.16 -1.41 9.02
CA GLN A 200 -15.48 -1.80 8.55
C GLN A 200 -15.54 -1.71 7.03
N PHE A 201 -16.05 -2.73 6.39
CA PHE A 201 -16.21 -2.79 4.94
C PHE A 201 -17.13 -1.68 4.43
N LEU A 202 -16.67 -0.91 3.44
CA LEU A 202 -17.45 0.14 2.77
C LEU A 202 -17.89 -0.29 1.38
N SER A 203 -16.94 -0.70 0.55
CA SER A 203 -17.21 -1.06 -0.85
C SER A 203 -16.08 -1.92 -1.44
N LYS A 204 -16.30 -2.37 -2.66
CA LYS A 204 -15.31 -3.12 -3.44
C LYS A 204 -15.45 -2.85 -4.93
N PHE A 205 -14.38 -3.07 -5.67
CA PHE A 205 -14.41 -3.11 -7.13
C PHE A 205 -13.38 -4.11 -7.68
N GLY A 206 -13.52 -4.44 -8.95
CA GLY A 206 -12.70 -5.44 -9.61
C GLY A 206 -13.33 -6.84 -9.52
N GLU A 207 -13.05 -7.62 -10.53
CA GLU A 207 -13.39 -9.03 -10.66
C GLU A 207 -12.37 -9.70 -11.57
N TYR A 208 -12.24 -11.01 -11.46
CA TYR A 208 -11.30 -11.77 -12.28
C TYR A 208 -11.49 -11.54 -13.77
N GLY A 209 -10.40 -11.31 -14.49
CA GLY A 209 -10.38 -11.25 -15.95
C GLY A 209 -9.12 -10.63 -16.51
N PHE A 210 -9.06 -10.60 -17.85
CA PHE A 210 -7.92 -10.08 -18.62
C PHE A 210 -8.24 -8.78 -19.38
N GLU A 211 -9.53 -8.43 -19.44
CA GLU A 211 -9.98 -7.21 -20.10
C GLU A 211 -9.72 -5.97 -19.25
N PRO A 212 -9.58 -4.78 -19.84
CA PRO A 212 -9.49 -3.54 -19.09
C PRO A 212 -10.61 -3.38 -18.07
N GLY A 213 -10.27 -3.02 -16.83
CA GLY A 213 -11.21 -2.95 -15.71
C GLY A 213 -11.37 -4.24 -14.91
N LYS A 214 -10.85 -5.38 -15.41
CA LYS A 214 -10.73 -6.63 -14.65
C LYS A 214 -9.39 -6.72 -13.96
N LEU A 215 -9.27 -7.59 -12.98
CA LEU A 215 -8.07 -7.81 -12.19
C LEU A 215 -7.64 -9.28 -12.24
N ASN A 216 -6.35 -9.49 -12.21
CA ASN A 216 -5.75 -10.82 -12.10
C ASN A 216 -4.54 -10.77 -11.17
N PHE A 217 -4.68 -11.26 -9.96
CA PHE A 217 -3.72 -11.18 -8.86
C PHE A 217 -3.21 -9.73 -8.60
N PRO A 218 -4.13 -8.77 -8.28
CA PRO A 218 -3.70 -7.41 -7.95
C PRO A 218 -2.76 -7.44 -6.74
N ALA A 219 -1.65 -6.71 -6.83
CA ALA A 219 -0.65 -6.66 -5.77
C ALA A 219 -0.43 -5.22 -5.27
N GLY A 220 0.22 -4.38 -6.05
CA GLY A 220 0.47 -3.00 -5.68
C GLY A 220 -0.74 -2.11 -5.88
N ILE A 221 -0.98 -1.19 -4.94
CA ILE A 221 -2.05 -0.21 -4.99
C ILE A 221 -1.53 1.14 -4.50
N ALA A 222 -1.95 2.21 -5.14
CA ALA A 222 -1.68 3.57 -4.69
C ALA A 222 -2.92 4.44 -4.91
N VAL A 223 -3.22 5.28 -3.94
CA VAL A 223 -4.32 6.24 -4.00
C VAL A 223 -3.73 7.64 -4.13
N ARG A 224 -4.17 8.37 -5.14
CA ARG A 224 -3.78 9.76 -5.31
C ARG A 224 -4.58 10.63 -4.33
N ARG A 225 -3.86 11.45 -3.55
CA ARG A 225 -4.44 12.27 -2.49
C ARG A 225 -4.85 13.69 -2.91
N ASP A 226 -4.69 14.06 -4.16
CA ASP A 226 -5.19 15.31 -4.74
C ASP A 226 -6.53 15.03 -5.42
N GLY A 227 -7.57 15.61 -4.89
CA GLY A 227 -8.94 15.49 -5.39
C GLY A 227 -9.12 16.11 -6.77
#